data_28d2c4fc8a80608436ccb1c1daadafff
#
_entry.id   28d2c4fc8a80608436ccb1c1daadafff
#
_cell.length_a   1.000
_cell.length_b   1.000
_cell.length_c   1.000
_cell.angle_alpha   90.00
_cell.angle_beta   90.00
_cell.angle_gamma   90.00
#
_symmetry.space_group_name_H-M   'P 1'
#
loop_
_entity.id
_entity.type
_entity.pdbx_description
1 polymer ?
#
loop_
_entity_poly.entity_id
_entity_poly.type
_entity_poly.pdbx_seq_one_letter_code
_entity_poly.pdbx_strand_id
1 'polypeptide(L)'
;MIAKAATISHGSNAIRYSVNKDRADIVKTNLLPDDISPEAMFKRMMLVQKMFANERKRGRPLTDNVIRIEISPTAEESKGWTMDDWARLADEFIQEFDSIDLSKKTKRASSKQTNLKGSQYVVALHRDAKSGILHLHIDANRVDMEGKINDGHLPGMRAVMAANIINERYGWMQAEEIGIRHKQEVSDCCMEILRKMDKFSWERYEAELVKHGYGVHIQKNEDGTVYGYSIKRGNSSYKSSKLGIGRNLVPSKIMNTWQKLHPQEGKINQLQAEAKQTRTATPTAISKPQTTPQPVMKLYSCLLYTSPSPRDGATS
;
A
#
# COMPACT_ATOMS: atom_id res chain seq x y z
N MET A 1 10.09 11.68 3.51
CA MET A 1 9.93 10.93 4.79
C MET A 1 8.62 10.15 4.79
N ILE A 2 8.59 8.96 5.40
CA ILE A 2 7.36 8.18 5.66
C ILE A 2 7.19 7.96 7.15
N ALA A 3 5.93 7.80 7.61
CA ALA A 3 5.65 7.45 9.00
C ALA A 3 4.53 6.42 9.12
N LYS A 4 4.58 5.66 10.20
CA LYS A 4 3.56 4.69 10.59
C LYS A 4 3.26 4.84 12.08
N ALA A 5 2.05 4.51 12.49
CA ALA A 5 1.72 4.39 13.90
C ALA A 5 0.69 3.29 14.12
N ALA A 6 0.77 2.66 15.29
CA ALA A 6 -0.17 1.67 15.76
C ALA A 6 -0.31 1.75 17.27
N THR A 7 -1.46 1.37 17.80
CA THR A 7 -1.58 1.06 19.23
C THR A 7 -1.16 -0.38 19.48
N ILE A 8 -0.43 -0.62 20.57
CA ILE A 8 0.10 -1.94 20.90
C ILE A 8 -0.09 -2.26 22.39
N SER A 9 -0.15 -3.55 22.71
CA SER A 9 -0.34 -4.10 24.05
C SER A 9 0.90 -4.83 24.60
N HIS A 10 2.04 -4.77 23.89
CA HIS A 10 3.21 -5.63 24.17
C HIS A 10 4.05 -5.23 25.38
N GLY A 11 3.66 -4.20 26.11
CA GLY A 11 4.29 -3.84 27.37
C GLY A 11 5.77 -3.50 27.23
N SER A 12 6.57 -4.00 28.19
CA SER A 12 8.02 -3.77 28.20
C SER A 12 8.76 -4.31 26.97
N ASN A 13 8.23 -5.33 26.30
CA ASN A 13 8.87 -5.90 25.10
C ASN A 13 8.94 -4.89 23.94
N ALA A 14 7.95 -4.00 23.85
CA ALA A 14 7.96 -2.93 22.86
C ALA A 14 9.12 -1.97 23.10
N ILE A 15 9.22 -1.46 24.33
CA ILE A 15 10.31 -0.54 24.72
C ILE A 15 11.66 -1.23 24.63
N ARG A 16 11.78 -2.49 25.13
CA ARG A 16 13.02 -3.27 25.02
C ARG A 16 13.48 -3.40 23.56
N TYR A 17 12.57 -3.67 22.63
CA TYR A 17 12.91 -3.72 21.21
C TYR A 17 13.40 -2.36 20.70
N SER A 18 12.72 -1.28 21.07
CA SER A 18 13.04 0.07 20.57
C SER A 18 14.36 0.61 21.14
N VAL A 19 14.72 0.28 22.38
CA VAL A 19 15.94 0.79 23.03
C VAL A 19 17.06 -0.24 23.14
N ASN A 20 17.02 -1.32 22.34
CA ASN A 20 18.08 -2.33 22.35
C ASN A 20 19.41 -1.73 21.89
N LYS A 21 20.38 -1.65 22.80
CA LYS A 21 21.70 -1.02 22.57
C LYS A 21 22.48 -1.58 21.39
N ASP A 22 22.23 -2.84 21.00
CA ASP A 22 22.89 -3.46 19.84
C ASP A 22 22.35 -2.93 18.51
N ARG A 23 21.20 -2.27 18.51
CA ARG A 23 20.44 -1.87 17.30
C ARG A 23 20.03 -0.42 17.27
N ALA A 24 19.99 0.23 18.42
CA ALA A 24 19.42 1.55 18.59
C ALA A 24 20.13 2.39 19.63
N ASP A 25 20.13 3.68 19.41
CA ASP A 25 20.56 4.68 20.39
C ASP A 25 19.32 5.43 20.89
N ILE A 26 19.23 5.65 22.21
CA ILE A 26 18.19 6.52 22.77
C ILE A 26 18.51 7.95 22.33
N VAL A 27 17.59 8.56 21.60
CA VAL A 27 17.67 9.96 21.15
C VAL A 27 17.22 10.88 22.25
N LYS A 28 16.08 10.58 22.85
CA LYS A 28 15.53 11.31 24.00
C LYS A 28 14.44 10.54 24.72
N THR A 29 14.14 10.98 25.92
CA THR A 29 12.96 10.56 26.70
C THR A 29 12.13 11.81 27.03
N ASN A 30 10.86 11.60 27.33
CA ASN A 30 9.97 12.62 27.84
C ASN A 30 9.24 12.12 29.09
N LEU A 31 9.36 12.86 30.19
CA LEU A 31 8.75 12.50 31.50
C LEU A 31 9.12 11.09 31.99
N LEU A 32 10.26 10.59 31.50
CA LEU A 32 10.91 9.34 31.88
C LEU A 32 12.42 9.61 32.05
N PRO A 33 13.08 9.03 33.06
CA PRO A 33 14.52 9.00 33.10
C PRO A 33 15.09 8.16 31.95
N ASP A 34 16.24 8.54 31.42
CA ASP A 34 16.93 7.87 30.31
C ASP A 34 17.90 6.79 30.77
N ASP A 35 18.26 6.81 32.05
CA ASP A 35 19.23 5.92 32.73
C ASP A 35 18.59 4.66 33.32
N ILE A 36 17.29 4.43 33.15
CA ILE A 36 16.55 3.28 33.68
C ILE A 36 16.30 2.20 32.60
N SER A 37 16.10 0.96 33.06
CA SER A 37 15.84 -0.15 32.14
C SER A 37 14.51 0.00 31.40
N PRO A 38 14.35 -0.63 30.21
CA PRO A 38 13.10 -0.64 29.46
C PRO A 38 11.90 -1.12 30.29
N GLU A 39 12.13 -2.08 31.17
CA GLU A 39 11.12 -2.61 32.10
C GLU A 39 10.71 -1.56 33.13
N ALA A 40 11.66 -0.77 33.63
CA ALA A 40 11.39 0.30 34.58
C ALA A 40 10.66 1.46 33.90
N MET A 41 11.02 1.80 32.64
CA MET A 41 10.29 2.77 31.82
C MET A 41 8.83 2.35 31.67
N PHE A 42 8.58 1.10 31.27
CA PHE A 42 7.23 0.57 31.12
C PHE A 42 6.46 0.55 32.43
N LYS A 43 7.09 0.13 33.54
CA LYS A 43 6.45 0.17 34.87
C LYS A 43 5.99 1.59 35.24
N ARG A 44 6.79 2.62 34.94
CA ARG A 44 6.41 4.03 35.17
C ARG A 44 5.21 4.44 34.31
N MET A 45 5.17 4.05 33.04
CA MET A 45 3.99 4.27 32.17
C MET A 45 2.74 3.59 32.76
N MET A 46 2.88 2.34 33.23
CA MET A 46 1.77 1.61 33.84
C MET A 46 1.29 2.21 35.18
N LEU A 47 2.19 2.83 35.94
CA LEU A 47 1.78 3.54 37.17
C LEU A 47 0.85 4.72 36.83
N VAL A 48 1.19 5.55 35.85
CA VAL A 48 0.33 6.65 35.40
C VAL A 48 -1.02 6.10 34.92
N GLN A 49 -1.01 5.03 34.13
CA GLN A 49 -2.25 4.40 33.66
C GLN A 49 -3.12 3.88 34.81
N LYS A 50 -2.52 3.33 35.87
CA LYS A 50 -3.21 2.83 37.06
C LYS A 50 -3.76 3.97 37.93
N MET A 51 -2.99 5.05 38.11
CA MET A 51 -3.43 6.22 38.90
C MET A 51 -4.78 6.75 38.39
N PHE A 52 -4.95 6.82 37.08
CA PHE A 52 -6.17 7.32 36.45
C PHE A 52 -7.16 6.23 36.02
N ALA A 53 -6.94 4.95 36.39
CA ALA A 53 -7.82 3.86 35.98
C ALA A 53 -9.23 4.01 36.53
N ASN A 54 -9.37 4.47 37.76
CA ASN A 54 -10.65 4.63 38.46
C ASN A 54 -11.50 5.81 37.96
N GLU A 55 -10.87 6.79 37.33
CA GLU A 55 -11.54 7.97 36.75
C GLU A 55 -12.21 7.66 35.41
N ARG A 56 -11.93 6.49 34.83
CA ARG A 56 -12.51 6.07 33.54
C ARG A 56 -13.96 5.63 33.73
N LYS A 57 -14.88 6.37 33.14
CA LYS A 57 -16.35 6.20 33.27
C LYS A 57 -16.89 4.78 33.00
N ARG A 58 -16.10 3.83 32.51
CA ARG A 58 -16.54 2.46 32.17
C ARG A 58 -15.64 1.34 32.69
N GLY A 59 -14.67 1.62 33.54
CA GLY A 59 -13.85 0.59 34.23
C GLY A 59 -13.12 -0.42 33.34
N ARG A 60 -13.17 -0.28 32.00
CA ARG A 60 -12.49 -1.22 31.10
C ARG A 60 -10.98 -0.98 31.15
N PRO A 61 -10.17 -2.02 31.35
CA PRO A 61 -8.73 -1.90 31.20
C PRO A 61 -8.36 -1.40 29.82
N LEU A 62 -7.31 -0.59 29.73
CA LEU A 62 -6.74 -0.17 28.47
C LEU A 62 -5.93 -1.35 27.90
N THR A 63 -6.46 -2.05 26.90
CA THR A 63 -5.79 -3.22 26.29
C THR A 63 -4.55 -2.79 25.54
N ASP A 64 -4.67 -1.81 24.65
CA ASP A 64 -3.54 -1.22 23.95
C ASP A 64 -3.06 -0.01 24.74
N ASN A 65 -1.93 -0.13 25.35
CA ASN A 65 -1.43 0.81 26.36
C ASN A 65 -0.32 1.74 25.88
N VAL A 66 0.22 1.49 24.68
CA VAL A 66 1.28 2.26 24.05
C VAL A 66 0.87 2.64 22.63
N ILE A 67 1.22 3.85 22.19
CA ILE A 67 1.22 4.25 20.79
C ILE A 67 2.66 4.13 20.33
N ARG A 68 2.91 3.23 19.36
CA ARG A 68 4.19 3.09 18.68
C ARG A 68 4.14 3.87 17.38
N ILE A 69 5.16 4.69 17.14
CA ILE A 69 5.33 5.46 15.91
C ILE A 69 6.70 5.10 15.33
N GLU A 70 6.75 4.93 14.02
CA GLU A 70 7.98 4.77 13.24
C GLU A 70 8.07 5.93 12.25
N ILE A 71 9.22 6.62 12.22
CA ILE A 71 9.47 7.76 11.33
C ILE A 71 10.73 7.45 10.53
N SER A 72 10.65 7.45 9.23
CA SER A 72 11.75 7.07 8.35
C SER A 72 11.95 8.12 7.25
N PRO A 73 12.84 9.09 7.45
CA PRO A 73 13.39 9.89 6.35
C PRO A 73 14.15 9.00 5.38
N THR A 74 14.34 9.45 4.14
CA THR A 74 15.28 8.79 3.21
C THR A 74 16.73 9.02 3.65
N ALA A 75 17.65 8.21 3.12
CA ALA A 75 19.08 8.42 3.39
C ALA A 75 19.58 9.80 2.93
N GLU A 76 18.99 10.36 1.87
CA GLU A 76 19.31 11.70 1.38
C GLU A 76 18.77 12.79 2.31
N GLU A 77 17.53 12.65 2.78
CA GLU A 77 16.87 13.60 3.69
C GLU A 77 17.59 13.69 5.04
N SER A 78 18.16 12.59 5.53
CA SER A 78 18.85 12.53 6.83
C SER A 78 20.38 12.47 6.74
N LYS A 79 20.95 12.81 5.57
CA LYS A 79 22.39 12.76 5.36
C LYS A 79 23.13 13.76 6.27
N GLY A 80 24.05 13.23 7.05
CA GLY A 80 24.89 14.06 7.94
C GLY A 80 24.19 14.51 9.23
N TRP A 81 23.02 13.98 9.56
CA TRP A 81 22.29 14.34 10.77
C TRP A 81 23.01 13.90 12.04
N THR A 82 22.98 14.80 13.01
CA THR A 82 23.40 14.56 14.40
C THR A 82 22.24 14.01 15.23
N MET A 83 22.52 13.59 16.47
CA MET A 83 21.46 13.18 17.40
C MET A 83 20.47 14.32 17.72
N ASP A 84 20.93 15.56 17.72
CA ASP A 84 20.07 16.75 17.92
C ASP A 84 19.10 16.95 16.76
N ASP A 85 19.53 16.67 15.52
CA ASP A 85 18.65 16.72 14.34
C ASP A 85 17.53 15.69 14.45
N TRP A 86 17.87 14.46 14.89
CA TRP A 86 16.89 13.41 15.13
C TRP A 86 15.93 13.75 16.27
N ALA A 87 16.44 14.36 17.35
CA ALA A 87 15.62 14.82 18.47
C ALA A 87 14.64 15.92 18.03
N ARG A 88 15.12 16.88 17.21
CA ARG A 88 14.28 17.92 16.63
C ARG A 88 13.18 17.35 15.74
N LEU A 89 13.51 16.40 14.85
CA LEU A 89 12.50 15.73 14.02
C LEU A 89 11.43 15.04 14.88
N ALA A 90 11.84 14.37 15.96
CA ALA A 90 10.89 13.71 16.87
C ALA A 90 9.94 14.72 17.52
N ASP A 91 10.46 15.86 17.98
CA ASP A 91 9.65 16.92 18.59
C ASP A 91 8.67 17.55 17.61
N GLU A 92 9.12 17.89 16.41
CA GLU A 92 8.26 18.41 15.35
C GLU A 92 7.18 17.40 14.98
N PHE A 93 7.55 16.13 14.87
CA PHE A 93 6.60 15.08 14.52
C PHE A 93 5.52 14.90 15.59
N ILE A 94 5.90 14.87 16.87
CA ILE A 94 4.95 14.78 17.98
C ILE A 94 4.01 16.00 17.98
N GLN A 95 4.53 17.17 17.75
CA GLN A 95 3.72 18.39 17.67
C GLN A 95 2.69 18.31 16.54
N GLU A 96 3.10 17.92 15.35
CA GLU A 96 2.15 17.75 14.22
C GLU A 96 1.18 16.61 14.46
N PHE A 97 1.65 15.46 14.98
CA PHE A 97 0.80 14.33 15.32
C PHE A 97 -0.31 14.71 16.30
N ASP A 98 0.03 15.49 17.34
CA ASP A 98 -0.91 15.96 18.34
C ASP A 98 -1.95 16.95 17.77
N SER A 99 -1.57 17.77 16.77
CA SER A 99 -2.41 18.78 16.15
C SER A 99 -3.45 18.23 15.16
N ILE A 100 -3.23 17.04 14.58
CA ILE A 100 -4.10 16.46 13.55
C ILE A 100 -5.53 16.22 14.08
N ASP A 101 -6.53 16.80 13.40
CA ASP A 101 -7.95 16.59 13.72
C ASP A 101 -8.55 15.50 12.83
N LEU A 102 -8.85 14.36 13.43
CA LEU A 102 -9.55 13.25 12.79
C LEU A 102 -11.02 13.13 13.22
N SER A 103 -11.54 14.06 14.01
CA SER A 103 -12.89 13.97 14.60
C SER A 103 -13.99 13.86 13.56
N LYS A 104 -13.90 14.62 12.46
CA LYS A 104 -14.84 14.58 11.35
C LYS A 104 -14.82 13.22 10.64
N LYS A 105 -13.62 12.65 10.44
CA LYS A 105 -13.45 11.37 9.73
C LYS A 105 -13.86 10.17 10.55
N THR A 106 -13.57 10.21 11.84
CA THR A 106 -13.86 9.11 12.79
C THR A 106 -15.25 9.23 13.41
N LYS A 107 -15.91 10.39 13.28
CA LYS A 107 -17.13 10.76 14.00
C LYS A 107 -16.97 10.65 15.52
N ARG A 108 -15.75 10.90 16.04
CA ARG A 108 -15.39 10.79 17.47
C ARG A 108 -14.70 12.08 17.93
N ALA A 109 -15.28 12.73 18.92
CA ALA A 109 -14.70 13.95 19.51
C ALA A 109 -13.31 13.69 20.12
N SER A 110 -13.05 12.49 20.66
CA SER A 110 -11.73 12.11 21.19
C SER A 110 -10.63 12.07 20.15
N SER A 111 -10.98 11.97 18.85
CA SER A 111 -10.00 11.99 17.75
C SER A 111 -9.64 13.40 17.28
N LYS A 112 -10.13 14.47 17.96
CA LYS A 112 -9.81 15.85 17.58
C LYS A 112 -8.32 16.14 17.70
N GLN A 113 -7.69 15.71 18.78
CA GLN A 113 -6.26 15.85 19.03
C GLN A 113 -5.77 14.81 20.01
N THR A 114 -4.47 14.57 20.02
CA THR A 114 -3.76 13.82 21.05
C THR A 114 -2.94 14.75 21.92
N ASN A 115 -2.31 14.23 22.96
CA ASN A 115 -1.39 14.96 23.84
C ASN A 115 -0.19 14.05 24.18
N LEU A 116 0.55 13.62 23.12
CA LEU A 116 1.77 12.84 23.33
C LEU A 116 2.85 13.67 23.99
N LYS A 117 2.89 14.99 23.71
CA LYS A 117 3.79 15.92 24.40
C LYS A 117 3.61 15.90 25.93
N GLY A 118 2.39 15.72 26.40
CA GLY A 118 2.07 15.56 27.84
C GLY A 118 2.15 14.12 28.34
N SER A 119 2.58 13.18 27.51
CA SER A 119 2.70 11.76 27.85
C SER A 119 4.15 11.35 28.06
N GLN A 120 4.35 10.27 28.78
CA GLN A 120 5.66 9.63 28.87
C GLN A 120 5.97 8.94 27.54
N TYR A 121 7.16 9.17 27.00
CA TYR A 121 7.63 8.45 25.80
C TYR A 121 9.15 8.28 25.80
N VAL A 122 9.62 7.36 24.98
CA VAL A 122 11.02 7.17 24.62
C VAL A 122 11.14 7.23 23.09
N VAL A 123 12.18 7.89 22.61
CA VAL A 123 12.56 7.98 21.19
C VAL A 123 13.90 7.29 21.02
N ALA A 124 13.99 6.36 20.10
CA ALA A 124 15.22 5.64 19.77
C ALA A 124 15.48 5.67 18.25
N LEU A 125 16.74 5.86 17.87
CA LEU A 125 17.22 5.80 16.50
C LEU A 125 17.71 4.39 16.17
N HIS A 126 17.03 3.72 15.26
CA HIS A 126 17.35 2.38 14.79
C HIS A 126 18.28 2.40 13.57
N ARG A 127 19.26 1.46 13.58
CA ARG A 127 20.29 1.28 12.54
C ARG A 127 20.22 -0.09 11.87
N ASP A 128 19.31 -0.96 12.29
CA ASP A 128 19.24 -2.37 11.89
C ASP A 128 18.34 -2.67 10.71
N ALA A 129 17.83 -1.65 10.02
CA ALA A 129 17.03 -1.87 8.82
C ALA A 129 17.87 -2.57 7.74
N LYS A 130 17.33 -3.63 7.13
CA LYS A 130 17.96 -4.33 5.99
C LYS A 130 18.30 -3.41 4.82
N SER A 131 17.61 -2.29 4.72
CA SER A 131 17.83 -1.24 3.71
C SER A 131 18.96 -0.27 4.08
N GLY A 132 19.51 -0.35 5.31
CA GLY A 132 20.45 0.64 5.84
C GLY A 132 19.84 2.00 6.17
N ILE A 133 18.53 2.17 6.04
CA ILE A 133 17.84 3.44 6.30
C ILE A 133 17.64 3.61 7.80
N LEU A 134 18.15 4.71 8.33
CA LEU A 134 17.93 5.09 9.72
C LEU A 134 16.47 5.49 9.95
N HIS A 135 15.92 5.12 11.11
CA HIS A 135 14.54 5.43 11.44
C HIS A 135 14.33 5.58 12.94
N LEU A 136 13.42 6.47 13.33
CA LEU A 136 13.04 6.63 14.72
C LEU A 136 11.91 5.68 15.09
N HIS A 137 12.01 5.10 16.28
CA HIS A 137 10.89 4.52 17.01
C HIS A 137 10.52 5.43 18.18
N ILE A 138 9.23 5.71 18.32
CA ILE A 138 8.66 6.40 19.48
C ILE A 138 7.65 5.48 20.13
N ASP A 139 7.88 5.10 21.37
CA ASP A 139 6.92 4.37 22.20
C ASP A 139 6.36 5.33 23.25
N ALA A 140 5.10 5.74 23.07
CA ALA A 140 4.42 6.73 23.91
C ALA A 140 3.32 6.09 24.76
N ASN A 141 3.24 6.48 26.02
CA ASN A 141 2.15 6.11 26.90
C ASN A 141 0.81 6.68 26.36
N ARG A 142 -0.19 5.82 26.27
CA ARG A 142 -1.53 6.26 25.84
C ARG A 142 -2.28 7.10 26.87
N VAL A 143 -1.84 7.13 28.11
CA VAL A 143 -2.40 8.01 29.14
C VAL A 143 -1.38 9.10 29.42
N ASP A 144 -1.78 10.35 29.25
CA ASP A 144 -0.94 11.49 29.60
C ASP A 144 -0.89 11.73 31.12
N MET A 145 -0.09 12.71 31.53
CA MET A 145 0.13 13.03 32.95
C MET A 145 -1.10 13.67 33.63
N GLU A 146 -2.13 14.03 32.85
CA GLU A 146 -3.41 14.54 33.34
C GLU A 146 -4.50 13.45 33.37
N GLY A 147 -4.16 12.20 32.99
CA GLY A 147 -5.08 11.07 32.96
C GLY A 147 -5.92 10.97 31.70
N LYS A 148 -5.73 11.87 30.72
CA LYS A 148 -6.45 11.83 29.46
C LYS A 148 -5.88 10.72 28.57
N ILE A 149 -6.78 9.94 27.94
CA ILE A 149 -6.40 8.87 27.03
C ILE A 149 -6.18 9.45 25.64
N ASN A 150 -4.99 9.30 25.09
CA ASN A 150 -4.72 9.55 23.68
C ASN A 150 -5.49 8.56 22.81
N ASP A 151 -6.28 9.10 21.86
CA ASP A 151 -7.13 8.28 21.01
C ASP A 151 -6.27 7.38 20.10
N GLY A 152 -6.48 6.08 20.23
CA GLY A 152 -5.81 5.05 19.43
C GLY A 152 -6.55 4.69 18.15
N HIS A 153 -7.56 5.48 17.72
CA HIS A 153 -8.29 5.22 16.50
C HIS A 153 -7.59 5.88 15.31
N LEU A 154 -7.30 5.10 14.28
CA LEU A 154 -6.58 5.53 13.07
C LEU A 154 -5.21 6.22 13.33
N PRO A 155 -4.36 5.72 14.24
CA PRO A 155 -3.09 6.37 14.54
C PRO A 155 -2.17 6.40 13.30
N GLY A 156 -2.23 5.37 12.44
CA GLY A 156 -1.46 5.32 11.19
C GLY A 156 -1.84 6.44 10.22
N MET A 157 -3.11 6.82 10.15
CA MET A 157 -3.54 7.96 9.34
C MET A 157 -3.01 9.28 9.90
N ARG A 158 -3.07 9.44 11.23
CA ARG A 158 -2.53 10.61 11.92
C ARG A 158 -1.02 10.74 11.64
N ALA A 159 -0.28 9.63 11.71
CA ALA A 159 1.15 9.60 11.41
C ALA A 159 1.46 10.00 9.95
N VAL A 160 0.69 9.50 8.99
CA VAL A 160 0.86 9.88 7.56
C VAL A 160 0.59 11.37 7.36
N MET A 161 -0.45 11.92 7.97
CA MET A 161 -0.77 13.35 7.85
C MET A 161 0.31 14.23 8.49
N ALA A 162 0.82 13.86 9.67
CA ALA A 162 1.93 14.56 10.32
C ALA A 162 3.20 14.52 9.45
N ALA A 163 3.53 13.36 8.89
CA ALA A 163 4.66 13.22 7.97
C ALA A 163 4.51 14.11 6.72
N ASN A 164 3.30 14.19 6.17
CA ASN A 164 3.05 15.01 4.99
C ASN A 164 3.23 16.51 5.27
N ILE A 165 2.79 17.00 6.43
CA ILE A 165 2.99 18.39 6.84
C ILE A 165 4.49 18.71 6.96
N ILE A 166 5.27 17.81 7.57
CA ILE A 166 6.72 17.98 7.72
C ILE A 166 7.40 17.90 6.34
N ASN A 167 7.02 16.94 5.49
CA ASN A 167 7.55 16.82 4.13
C ASN A 167 7.34 18.12 3.33
N GLU A 168 6.16 18.72 3.42
CA GLU A 168 5.86 20.00 2.77
C GLU A 168 6.76 21.13 3.31
N ARG A 169 6.92 21.21 4.65
CA ARG A 169 7.77 22.21 5.30
C ARG A 169 9.24 22.12 4.88
N TYR A 170 9.75 20.90 4.71
CA TYR A 170 11.16 20.65 4.33
C TYR A 170 11.38 20.52 2.82
N GLY A 171 10.33 20.62 2.01
CA GLY A 171 10.41 20.38 0.56
C GLY A 171 10.72 18.93 0.20
N TRP A 172 10.40 17.98 1.09
CA TRP A 172 10.61 16.57 0.87
C TRP A 172 9.44 15.94 0.09
N MET A 173 9.75 14.85 -0.62
CA MET A 173 8.74 14.15 -1.41
C MET A 173 7.67 13.51 -0.51
N GLN A 174 6.41 13.63 -0.92
CA GLN A 174 5.30 13.00 -0.22
C GLN A 174 5.33 11.48 -0.39
N ALA A 175 4.91 10.75 0.64
CA ALA A 175 4.88 9.27 0.62
C ALA A 175 4.01 8.73 -0.54
N GLU A 176 2.92 9.41 -0.87
CA GLU A 176 2.05 9.06 -2.00
C GLU A 176 2.77 9.22 -3.34
N GLU A 177 3.51 10.30 -3.53
CA GLU A 177 4.31 10.57 -4.74
C GLU A 177 5.40 9.51 -4.93
N ILE A 178 6.09 9.13 -3.84
CA ILE A 178 7.06 8.03 -3.85
C ILE A 178 6.37 6.74 -4.29
N GLY A 179 5.18 6.45 -3.76
CA GLY A 179 4.39 5.27 -4.13
C GLY A 179 3.97 5.27 -5.59
N ILE A 180 3.54 6.43 -6.11
CA ILE A 180 3.17 6.62 -7.53
C ILE A 180 4.40 6.41 -8.42
N ARG A 181 5.54 7.02 -8.09
CA ARG A 181 6.78 6.86 -8.84
C ARG A 181 7.26 5.42 -8.88
N HIS A 182 7.30 4.74 -7.74
CA HIS A 182 7.67 3.31 -7.69
C HIS A 182 6.74 2.42 -8.51
N LYS A 183 5.44 2.70 -8.46
CA LYS A 183 4.46 1.98 -9.28
C LYS A 183 4.68 2.23 -10.77
N GLN A 184 5.02 3.46 -11.15
CA GLN A 184 5.32 3.80 -12.54
C GLN A 184 6.60 3.08 -13.00
N GLU A 185 7.67 3.12 -12.23
CA GLU A 185 8.93 2.42 -12.54
C GLU A 185 8.71 0.91 -12.75
N VAL A 186 7.90 0.26 -11.88
CA VAL A 186 7.54 -1.15 -12.06
C VAL A 186 6.74 -1.35 -13.36
N SER A 187 5.80 -0.45 -13.65
CA SER A 187 4.98 -0.53 -14.86
C SER A 187 5.82 -0.36 -16.13
N ASP A 188 6.74 0.58 -16.12
CA ASP A 188 7.65 0.87 -17.24
C ASP A 188 8.59 -0.29 -17.49
N CYS A 189 9.16 -0.89 -16.44
CA CYS A 189 9.99 -2.09 -16.54
C CYS A 189 9.18 -3.26 -17.14
N CYS A 190 7.94 -3.47 -16.71
CA CYS A 190 7.05 -4.48 -17.29
C CYS A 190 6.85 -4.27 -18.79
N MET A 191 6.59 -3.03 -19.20
CA MET A 191 6.38 -2.68 -20.62
C MET A 191 7.68 -2.81 -21.43
N GLU A 192 8.83 -2.46 -20.87
CA GLU A 192 10.12 -2.62 -21.50
C GLU A 192 10.47 -4.09 -21.73
N ILE A 193 10.25 -4.95 -20.73
CA ILE A 193 10.45 -6.39 -20.85
C ILE A 193 9.55 -6.94 -21.96
N LEU A 194 8.25 -6.61 -21.96
CA LEU A 194 7.32 -7.06 -22.99
C LEU A 194 7.76 -6.60 -24.40
N ARG A 195 8.35 -5.42 -24.53
CA ARG A 195 8.84 -4.89 -25.81
C ARG A 195 10.08 -5.62 -26.32
N LYS A 196 10.94 -6.11 -25.40
CA LYS A 196 12.18 -6.82 -25.73
C LYS A 196 11.98 -8.33 -25.96
N MET A 197 10.81 -8.87 -25.54
CA MET A 197 10.54 -10.30 -25.68
C MET A 197 10.10 -10.65 -27.11
N ASP A 198 10.86 -11.45 -27.82
CA ASP A 198 10.50 -11.94 -29.15
C ASP A 198 9.23 -12.80 -29.11
N LYS A 199 9.06 -13.58 -28.04
CA LYS A 199 7.91 -14.45 -27.83
C LYS A 199 7.47 -14.38 -26.37
N PHE A 200 6.19 -14.10 -26.13
CA PHE A 200 5.65 -14.06 -24.78
C PHE A 200 5.53 -15.47 -24.19
N SER A 201 6.06 -15.66 -22.99
CA SER A 201 5.72 -16.74 -22.08
C SER A 201 5.80 -16.22 -20.63
N TRP A 202 5.00 -16.77 -19.73
CA TRP A 202 4.99 -16.39 -18.33
C TRP A 202 6.34 -16.65 -17.66
N GLU A 203 6.98 -17.76 -17.98
CA GLU A 203 8.26 -18.18 -17.42
C GLU A 203 9.38 -17.19 -17.79
N ARG A 204 9.40 -16.76 -19.05
CA ARG A 204 10.38 -15.73 -19.51
C ARG A 204 10.09 -14.38 -18.90
N TYR A 205 8.81 -13.98 -18.85
CA TYR A 205 8.40 -12.71 -18.27
C TYR A 205 8.76 -12.62 -16.78
N GLU A 206 8.52 -13.68 -16.02
CA GLU A 206 8.92 -13.80 -14.62
C GLU A 206 10.45 -13.74 -14.47
N ALA A 207 11.19 -14.52 -15.26
CA ALA A 207 12.66 -14.55 -15.22
C ALA A 207 13.29 -13.19 -15.50
N GLU A 208 12.75 -12.44 -16.48
CA GLU A 208 13.24 -11.09 -16.78
C GLU A 208 12.94 -10.10 -15.65
N LEU A 209 11.75 -10.15 -15.06
CA LEU A 209 11.42 -9.32 -13.88
C LEU A 209 12.36 -9.62 -12.70
N VAL A 210 12.66 -10.90 -12.45
CA VAL A 210 13.61 -11.30 -11.40
C VAL A 210 15.02 -10.78 -11.67
N LYS A 211 15.50 -10.81 -12.92
CA LYS A 211 16.80 -10.20 -13.32
C LYS A 211 16.85 -8.70 -13.04
N HIS A 212 15.72 -8.01 -13.14
CA HIS A 212 15.59 -6.59 -12.79
C HIS A 212 15.42 -6.33 -11.29
N GLY A 213 15.58 -7.35 -10.44
CA GLY A 213 15.54 -7.24 -8.98
C GLY A 213 14.14 -7.24 -8.37
N TYR A 214 13.12 -7.61 -9.13
CA TYR A 214 11.75 -7.72 -8.63
C TYR A 214 11.43 -9.14 -8.16
N GLY A 215 10.71 -9.25 -7.04
CA GLY A 215 10.05 -10.51 -6.68
C GLY A 215 8.76 -10.65 -7.47
N VAL A 216 8.46 -11.84 -7.99
CA VAL A 216 7.23 -12.10 -8.73
C VAL A 216 6.45 -13.21 -8.05
N HIS A 217 5.13 -13.04 -7.95
CA HIS A 217 4.22 -14.08 -7.47
C HIS A 217 3.11 -14.26 -8.49
N ILE A 218 3.10 -15.40 -9.17
CA ILE A 218 2.11 -15.76 -10.20
C ILE A 218 1.08 -16.71 -9.59
N GLN A 219 -0.20 -16.42 -9.83
CA GLN A 219 -1.34 -17.22 -9.40
C GLN A 219 -1.90 -17.97 -10.61
N LYS A 220 -1.96 -19.31 -10.50
CA LYS A 220 -2.47 -20.21 -11.55
C LYS A 220 -3.68 -20.99 -11.05
N ASN A 221 -4.61 -21.27 -11.96
CA ASN A 221 -5.69 -22.22 -11.73
C ASN A 221 -5.15 -23.68 -11.81
N GLU A 222 -6.01 -24.65 -11.54
CA GLU A 222 -5.68 -26.08 -11.65
C GLU A 222 -5.25 -26.51 -13.06
N ASP A 223 -5.77 -25.84 -14.07
CA ASP A 223 -5.40 -26.05 -15.49
C ASP A 223 -4.10 -25.34 -15.91
N GLY A 224 -3.41 -24.67 -14.98
CA GLY A 224 -2.19 -23.92 -15.25
C GLY A 224 -2.39 -22.51 -15.81
N THR A 225 -3.64 -22.08 -16.04
CA THR A 225 -3.95 -20.73 -16.55
C THR A 225 -3.64 -19.68 -15.50
N VAL A 226 -2.86 -18.67 -15.87
CA VAL A 226 -2.55 -17.53 -14.99
C VAL A 226 -3.75 -16.59 -14.91
N TYR A 227 -4.31 -16.43 -13.70
CA TYR A 227 -5.41 -15.51 -13.44
C TYR A 227 -5.01 -14.23 -12.70
N GLY A 228 -3.86 -14.23 -12.06
CA GLY A 228 -3.35 -13.08 -11.33
C GLY A 228 -1.84 -13.12 -11.16
N TYR A 229 -1.22 -11.95 -10.95
CA TYR A 229 0.15 -11.87 -10.46
C TYR A 229 0.39 -10.56 -9.73
N SER A 230 1.43 -10.55 -8.90
CA SER A 230 1.92 -9.37 -8.23
C SER A 230 3.44 -9.28 -8.33
N ILE A 231 3.93 -8.05 -8.36
CA ILE A 231 5.35 -7.72 -8.44
C ILE A 231 5.77 -7.07 -7.14
N LYS A 232 6.80 -7.59 -6.51
CA LYS A 232 7.35 -7.09 -5.26
C LYS A 232 8.62 -6.27 -5.53
N ARG A 233 8.64 -5.02 -5.02
CA ARG A 233 9.80 -4.14 -5.00
C ARG A 233 10.12 -3.81 -3.53
N GLY A 234 11.21 -4.36 -3.01
CA GLY A 234 11.50 -4.26 -1.58
C GLY A 234 10.34 -4.80 -0.74
N ASN A 235 9.79 -3.97 0.15
CA ASN A 235 8.64 -4.33 0.99
C ASN A 235 7.28 -4.05 0.35
N SER A 236 7.23 -3.39 -0.81
CA SER A 236 5.99 -3.04 -1.51
C SER A 236 5.59 -4.12 -2.51
N SER A 237 4.30 -4.42 -2.61
CA SER A 237 3.75 -5.38 -3.57
C SER A 237 2.67 -4.72 -4.42
N TYR A 238 2.78 -4.87 -5.74
CA TYR A 238 1.89 -4.27 -6.73
C TYR A 238 1.14 -5.37 -7.48
N LYS A 239 -0.17 -5.41 -7.32
CA LYS A 239 -1.03 -6.31 -8.13
C LYS A 239 -1.04 -5.86 -9.58
N SER A 240 -1.01 -6.78 -10.54
CA SER A 240 -1.08 -6.51 -11.97
C SER A 240 -2.22 -5.58 -12.39
N SER A 241 -3.36 -5.64 -11.67
CA SER A 241 -4.51 -4.76 -11.90
C SER A 241 -4.28 -3.28 -11.56
N LYS A 242 -3.18 -2.97 -10.86
CA LYS A 242 -2.78 -1.61 -10.49
C LYS A 242 -1.60 -1.10 -11.32
N LEU A 243 -1.03 -1.94 -12.18
CA LEU A 243 0.10 -1.63 -13.05
C LEU A 243 -0.36 -1.30 -14.46
N GLY A 244 0.47 -0.54 -15.18
CA GLY A 244 0.22 -0.14 -16.55
C GLY A 244 -0.94 0.84 -16.73
N ILE A 245 -1.27 1.11 -17.99
CA ILE A 245 -2.33 2.02 -18.39
C ILE A 245 -3.57 1.19 -18.79
N GLY A 246 -4.75 1.56 -18.28
CA GLY A 246 -5.98 0.85 -18.64
C GLY A 246 -5.99 -0.64 -18.31
N ARG A 247 -5.21 -1.05 -17.29
CA ARG A 247 -5.05 -2.46 -16.87
C ARG A 247 -4.50 -3.35 -17.98
N ASN A 248 -3.64 -2.83 -18.85
CA ASN A 248 -3.05 -3.56 -19.97
C ASN A 248 -2.10 -4.70 -19.55
N LEU A 249 -1.63 -4.68 -18.29
CA LEU A 249 -0.73 -5.69 -17.72
C LEU A 249 -1.46 -6.81 -16.95
N VAL A 250 -2.80 -6.83 -16.90
CA VAL A 250 -3.50 -7.97 -16.28
C VAL A 250 -3.38 -9.24 -17.15
N PRO A 251 -3.41 -10.45 -16.56
CA PRO A 251 -3.24 -11.70 -17.30
C PRO A 251 -4.11 -11.83 -18.55
N SER A 252 -5.37 -11.42 -18.47
CA SER A 252 -6.30 -11.45 -19.61
C SER A 252 -5.99 -10.48 -20.75
N LYS A 253 -5.11 -9.50 -20.55
CA LYS A 253 -4.76 -8.47 -21.53
C LYS A 253 -3.29 -8.44 -21.92
N ILE A 254 -2.41 -9.05 -21.14
CA ILE A 254 -0.96 -8.93 -21.33
C ILE A 254 -0.50 -9.47 -22.69
N MET A 255 -1.11 -10.56 -23.16
CA MET A 255 -0.84 -11.13 -24.48
C MET A 255 -1.20 -10.13 -25.61
N ASN A 256 -2.37 -9.50 -25.52
CA ASN A 256 -2.79 -8.47 -26.49
C ASN A 256 -1.86 -7.25 -26.41
N THR A 257 -1.36 -6.91 -25.22
CA THR A 257 -0.39 -5.83 -25.04
C THR A 257 0.92 -6.17 -25.73
N TRP A 258 1.44 -7.37 -25.54
CA TRP A 258 2.63 -7.87 -26.21
C TRP A 258 2.46 -7.85 -27.75
N GLN A 259 1.35 -8.36 -28.27
CA GLN A 259 1.06 -8.35 -29.72
C GLN A 259 1.03 -6.94 -30.31
N LYS A 260 0.48 -5.96 -29.59
CA LYS A 260 0.50 -4.55 -30.02
C LYS A 260 1.90 -3.95 -30.07
N LEU A 261 2.81 -4.42 -29.23
CA LEU A 261 4.22 -4.02 -29.23
C LEU A 261 5.02 -4.68 -30.38
N HIS A 262 4.51 -5.79 -30.96
CA HIS A 262 5.13 -6.60 -32.02
C HIS A 262 4.17 -6.79 -33.22
N PRO A 263 3.81 -5.72 -33.94
CA PRO A 263 2.75 -5.78 -34.97
C PRO A 263 3.07 -6.71 -36.16
N GLN A 264 4.33 -6.98 -36.45
CA GLN A 264 4.73 -7.92 -37.50
C GLN A 264 4.47 -9.39 -37.12
N GLU A 265 4.73 -9.75 -35.86
CA GLU A 265 4.50 -11.11 -35.38
C GLU A 265 3.02 -11.42 -35.13
N GLY A 266 2.26 -10.42 -34.76
CA GLY A 266 0.80 -10.55 -34.63
C GLY A 266 0.12 -10.95 -35.94
N LYS A 267 0.58 -10.43 -37.09
CA LYS A 267 0.08 -10.82 -38.41
C LYS A 267 0.44 -12.24 -38.79
N ILE A 268 1.66 -12.67 -38.47
CA ILE A 268 2.13 -14.06 -38.74
C ILE A 268 1.30 -15.08 -37.96
N ASN A 269 1.05 -14.80 -36.67
CA ASN A 269 0.26 -15.69 -35.83
C ASN A 269 -1.21 -15.77 -36.25
N GLN A 270 -1.82 -14.67 -36.75
CA GLN A 270 -3.15 -14.68 -37.32
C GLN A 270 -3.23 -15.51 -38.61
N LEU A 271 -2.31 -15.33 -39.52
CA LEU A 271 -2.22 -16.12 -40.75
C LEU A 271 -1.98 -17.60 -40.50
N GLN A 272 -1.22 -17.95 -39.47
CA GLN A 272 -1.00 -19.35 -39.07
C GLN A 272 -2.25 -19.97 -38.42
N ALA A 273 -3.04 -19.19 -37.65
CA ALA A 273 -4.28 -19.63 -37.06
C ALA A 273 -5.37 -19.87 -38.13
N GLU A 274 -5.47 -18.97 -39.10
CA GLU A 274 -6.37 -19.10 -40.25
C GLU A 274 -5.99 -20.29 -41.15
N ALA A 275 -4.69 -20.53 -41.37
CA ALA A 275 -4.19 -21.70 -42.13
C ALA A 275 -4.43 -23.02 -41.40
N LYS A 276 -4.48 -23.05 -40.08
CA LYS A 276 -4.88 -24.23 -39.30
C LYS A 276 -6.36 -24.52 -39.39
N GLN A 277 -7.21 -23.50 -39.34
CA GLN A 277 -8.67 -23.66 -39.45
C GLN A 277 -9.10 -24.14 -40.85
N THR A 278 -8.39 -23.70 -41.91
CA THR A 278 -8.66 -24.17 -43.30
C THR A 278 -8.19 -25.62 -43.53
N ARG A 279 -7.24 -26.16 -42.76
CA ARG A 279 -6.78 -27.55 -42.89
C ARG A 279 -7.65 -28.59 -42.18
N THR A 280 -8.58 -28.20 -41.32
CA THR A 280 -9.51 -29.06 -40.61
C THR A 280 -10.90 -29.17 -41.27
N ALA A 281 -11.12 -28.43 -42.35
CA ALA A 281 -12.36 -28.57 -43.16
C ALA A 281 -12.17 -29.74 -44.16
N THR A 282 -12.68 -30.92 -43.83
CA THR A 282 -12.76 -32.08 -44.69
C THR A 282 -13.64 -31.74 -45.90
N PRO A 283 -13.25 -32.10 -47.14
CA PRO A 283 -14.09 -31.81 -48.31
C PRO A 283 -15.33 -32.69 -48.29
N THR A 284 -16.50 -32.12 -48.09
CA THR A 284 -17.77 -32.78 -48.25
C THR A 284 -18.09 -32.89 -49.73
N ALA A 285 -18.51 -34.10 -50.16
CA ALA A 285 -18.74 -34.57 -51.49
C ALA A 285 -19.64 -33.64 -52.37
N ILE A 286 -19.25 -33.57 -53.64
CA ILE A 286 -19.96 -32.93 -54.76
C ILE A 286 -21.33 -33.63 -54.95
N SER A 287 -22.43 -32.94 -54.75
CA SER A 287 -23.76 -33.34 -55.26
C SER A 287 -24.23 -32.33 -56.32
N LYS A 288 -24.80 -32.91 -57.38
CA LYS A 288 -25.23 -32.33 -58.66
C LYS A 288 -26.23 -31.15 -58.54
N PRO A 289 -26.32 -30.29 -59.57
CA PRO A 289 -27.15 -29.10 -59.56
C PRO A 289 -28.64 -29.42 -59.77
N GLN A 290 -29.50 -28.86 -58.96
CA GLN A 290 -30.94 -28.76 -59.26
C GLN A 290 -31.33 -27.27 -59.45
N THR A 291 -32.07 -27.08 -60.52
CA THR A 291 -32.63 -25.88 -61.07
C THR A 291 -33.64 -25.19 -60.17
N THR A 292 -33.62 -23.89 -60.26
CA THR A 292 -34.44 -22.79 -59.71
C THR A 292 -35.97 -23.01 -59.65
N PRO A 293 -36.73 -22.26 -58.82
CA PRO A 293 -37.12 -20.89 -59.20
C PRO A 293 -37.05 -19.84 -58.05
N GLN A 294 -36.91 -18.60 -58.49
CA GLN A 294 -37.00 -17.41 -57.61
C GLN A 294 -38.40 -17.19 -57.05
N PRO A 295 -38.50 -16.56 -55.88
CA PRO A 295 -39.55 -15.58 -55.67
C PRO A 295 -39.10 -14.25 -55.04
N VAL A 296 -39.45 -13.22 -55.73
CA VAL A 296 -40.14 -11.97 -55.31
C VAL A 296 -39.70 -11.35 -53.96
N MET A 297 -39.07 -10.19 -54.14
CA MET A 297 -38.91 -9.15 -53.13
C MET A 297 -40.22 -8.78 -52.43
N LYS A 298 -40.20 -8.72 -51.12
CA LYS A 298 -41.09 -7.87 -50.33
C LYS A 298 -40.29 -6.98 -49.40
N LEU A 299 -40.29 -5.71 -49.73
CA LEU A 299 -39.93 -4.58 -48.86
C LEU A 299 -40.90 -4.53 -47.66
N TYR A 300 -40.39 -4.49 -46.45
CA TYR A 300 -41.12 -3.90 -45.34
C TYR A 300 -40.21 -2.93 -44.57
N SER A 301 -40.82 -1.76 -44.41
CA SER A 301 -40.33 -0.52 -43.88
C SER A 301 -40.00 -0.58 -42.37
N CYS A 302 -39.10 0.32 -42.01
CA CYS A 302 -38.82 0.90 -40.72
C CYS A 302 -39.99 0.94 -39.71
N LEU A 303 -39.68 0.61 -38.46
CA LEU A 303 -40.26 1.30 -37.31
C LEU A 303 -39.25 1.32 -36.15
N LEU A 304 -38.87 2.54 -35.85
CA LEU A 304 -38.20 2.95 -34.63
C LEU A 304 -39.10 2.66 -33.43
N TYR A 305 -38.55 2.02 -32.40
CA TYR A 305 -39.21 1.97 -31.10
C TYR A 305 -38.24 2.44 -30.02
N THR A 306 -38.49 3.62 -29.51
CA THR A 306 -37.94 4.17 -28.28
C THR A 306 -38.77 3.63 -27.13
N SER A 307 -38.13 3.12 -26.09
CA SER A 307 -38.79 2.79 -24.83
C SER A 307 -38.20 3.59 -23.67
N PRO A 308 -39.03 4.10 -22.78
CA PRO A 308 -38.60 4.95 -21.70
C PRO A 308 -38.20 4.15 -20.42
N SER A 309 -37.33 4.78 -19.67
CA SER A 309 -36.90 4.40 -18.32
C SER A 309 -38.03 4.52 -17.31
N PRO A 310 -38.18 3.63 -16.33
CA PRO A 310 -38.98 3.92 -15.14
C PRO A 310 -38.10 4.47 -14.01
N ARG A 311 -38.41 5.67 -13.61
CA ARG A 311 -38.16 6.23 -12.28
C ARG A 311 -39.38 6.03 -11.40
N ASP A 312 -39.08 5.97 -10.09
CA ASP A 312 -39.88 6.36 -8.95
C ASP A 312 -40.91 5.36 -8.39
N GLY A 313 -40.73 5.11 -7.12
CA GLY A 313 -41.69 4.52 -6.21
C GLY A 313 -41.15 4.48 -4.79
N ALA A 314 -41.42 5.54 -4.06
CA ALA A 314 -41.11 5.78 -2.66
C ALA A 314 -41.98 4.97 -1.68
N THR A 315 -41.56 5.03 -0.40
CA THR A 315 -42.33 4.88 0.86
C THR A 315 -42.65 3.46 1.35
N SER A 316 -42.06 3.05 2.43
CA SER A 316 -42.50 3.08 3.84
C SER A 316 -41.33 2.66 4.72
#